data_d0f120c4337c12666624a449a000e6ad
#
_entry.id   d0f120c4337c12666624a449a000e6ad
#
_cell.length_a   1.000
_cell.length_b   1.000
_cell.length_c   1.000
_cell.angle_alpha   90.00
_cell.angle_beta   90.00
_cell.angle_gamma   90.00
#
_symmetry.space_group_name_H-M   'P 1'
#
loop_
_entity.id
_entity.type
_entity.pdbx_description
1 polymer ?
#
loop_
_entity_poly.entity_id
_entity_poly.type
_entity_poly.pdbx_seq_one_letter_code
_entity_poly.pdbx_strand_id
1 'polypeptide(L)'
;DFVYLNKKNLANLKNQHYPFWYTIELVVWKLFYVSYMIVLPYYLLGFSLSEILWAYLLMIVVGSNIFIYTLVTTHFTMETEFPTANAKGELPYSFAEHQLMVSMDYHPTNPVASFLFGGFNSHAAHHLFPNLPHTIYPKVTPIIVDKALNYNYKYNVLTLWHAIASHFRYLKKLG
;
A
#
# COMPACT_ATOMS: atom_id res chain seq x y z
N ASP A 1 15.22 0.11 -10.02
CA ASP A 1 14.68 0.59 -11.29
C ASP A 1 15.49 0.08 -12.49
N PHE A 2 16.79 0.44 -12.66
CA PHE A 2 17.62 0.01 -13.81
C PHE A 2 17.68 -1.50 -14.01
N VAL A 3 17.72 -2.26 -12.91
CA VAL A 3 17.67 -3.73 -12.95
C VAL A 3 16.34 -4.22 -13.52
N TYR A 4 15.22 -3.58 -13.19
CA TYR A 4 13.90 -3.98 -13.67
C TYR A 4 13.69 -3.68 -15.16
N LEU A 5 14.22 -2.56 -15.67
CA LEU A 5 14.17 -2.24 -17.10
C LEU A 5 14.88 -3.29 -17.97
N ASN A 6 15.93 -3.93 -17.43
CA ASN A 6 16.77 -4.87 -18.16
C ASN A 6 16.45 -6.35 -17.86
N LYS A 7 15.57 -6.66 -16.89
CA LYS A 7 15.17 -8.03 -16.61
C LYS A 7 14.30 -8.61 -17.71
N LYS A 8 14.64 -9.83 -18.15
CA LYS A 8 13.83 -10.58 -19.14
C LYS A 8 12.50 -11.05 -18.57
N ASN A 9 12.48 -11.41 -17.28
CA ASN A 9 11.30 -11.88 -16.58
C ASN A 9 11.13 -11.13 -15.24
N LEU A 10 9.90 -10.80 -14.90
CA LEU A 10 9.49 -10.33 -13.57
C LEU A 10 8.66 -11.44 -12.92
N ALA A 11 9.22 -12.08 -11.91
CA ALA A 11 8.70 -13.34 -11.34
C ALA A 11 8.50 -14.38 -12.46
N ASN A 12 7.30 -14.90 -12.62
CA ASN A 12 6.94 -15.91 -13.64
C ASN A 12 6.42 -15.31 -14.97
N LEU A 13 6.39 -13.99 -15.09
CA LEU A 13 5.88 -13.30 -16.27
C LEU A 13 7.03 -12.74 -17.10
N LYS A 14 6.87 -12.81 -18.43
CA LYS A 14 7.80 -12.18 -19.36
C LYS A 14 7.71 -10.67 -19.21
N ASN A 15 8.86 -10.03 -18.94
CA ASN A 15 8.92 -8.57 -18.86
C ASN A 15 8.73 -7.94 -20.25
N GLN A 16 8.20 -6.72 -20.28
CA GLN A 16 8.13 -5.92 -21.49
C GLN A 16 9.55 -5.53 -21.94
N HIS A 17 9.73 -5.40 -23.25
CA HIS A 17 10.96 -4.82 -23.78
C HIS A 17 10.85 -3.30 -23.74
N TYR A 18 11.70 -2.68 -22.93
CA TYR A 18 11.74 -1.22 -22.82
C TYR A 18 12.78 -0.65 -23.78
N PRO A 19 12.41 0.26 -24.69
CA PRO A 19 13.36 0.98 -25.53
C PRO A 19 14.34 1.79 -24.67
N PHE A 20 15.50 2.10 -25.23
CA PHE A 20 16.56 2.86 -24.53
C PHE A 20 16.10 4.21 -23.95
N TRP A 21 15.08 4.83 -24.53
CA TRP A 21 14.47 6.06 -24.04
C TRP A 21 14.00 5.99 -22.59
N TYR A 22 13.46 4.86 -22.16
CA TYR A 22 13.03 4.68 -20.75
C TYR A 22 14.20 4.75 -19.77
N THR A 23 15.38 4.32 -20.20
CA THR A 23 16.60 4.46 -19.40
C THR A 23 17.03 5.92 -19.32
N ILE A 24 16.98 6.66 -20.42
CA ILE A 24 17.27 8.10 -20.44
C ILE A 24 16.26 8.84 -19.53
N GLU A 25 14.99 8.60 -19.73
CA GLU A 25 13.92 9.20 -18.93
C GLU A 25 14.12 8.94 -17.43
N LEU A 26 14.43 7.71 -17.04
CA LEU A 26 14.72 7.34 -15.67
C LEU A 26 15.92 8.13 -15.11
N VAL A 27 17.00 8.27 -15.89
CA VAL A 27 18.18 9.06 -15.48
C VAL A 27 17.81 10.53 -15.31
N VAL A 28 17.09 11.12 -16.26
CA VAL A 28 16.67 12.53 -16.20
C VAL A 28 15.82 12.79 -14.95
N TRP A 29 14.82 11.95 -14.68
CA TRP A 29 13.99 12.10 -13.48
C TRP A 29 14.76 11.90 -12.18
N LYS A 30 15.73 11.01 -12.13
CA LYS A 30 16.59 10.83 -10.96
C LYS A 30 17.51 12.04 -10.74
N LEU A 31 18.09 12.59 -11.80
CA LEU A 31 18.88 13.82 -11.71
C LEU A 31 18.04 15.02 -11.28
N PHE A 32 16.84 15.15 -11.84
CA PHE A 32 15.89 16.19 -11.42
C PHE A 32 15.54 16.05 -9.93
N TYR A 33 15.24 14.83 -9.47
CA TYR A 33 14.95 14.57 -8.06
C TYR A 33 16.10 14.94 -7.14
N VAL A 34 17.33 14.53 -7.45
CA VAL A 34 18.52 14.86 -6.67
C VAL A 34 18.76 16.39 -6.66
N SER A 35 18.59 17.03 -7.82
CA SER A 35 18.73 18.47 -7.93
C SER A 35 17.70 19.21 -7.07
N TYR A 36 16.45 18.79 -7.11
CA TYR A 36 15.36 19.37 -6.32
C TYR A 36 15.58 19.16 -4.82
N MET A 37 15.97 17.96 -4.41
CA MET A 37 16.05 17.57 -3.00
C MET A 37 17.36 18.00 -2.31
N ILE A 38 18.45 18.15 -3.06
CA ILE A 38 19.79 18.41 -2.48
C ILE A 38 20.38 19.72 -3.01
N VAL A 39 20.49 19.85 -4.33
CA VAL A 39 21.21 20.98 -4.94
C VAL A 39 20.48 22.30 -4.70
N LEU A 40 19.17 22.32 -4.90
CA LEU A 40 18.37 23.52 -4.72
C LEU A 40 18.35 24.00 -3.25
N PRO A 41 18.11 23.18 -2.23
CA PRO A 41 18.21 23.61 -0.83
C PRO A 41 19.61 24.12 -0.44
N TYR A 42 20.65 23.47 -0.95
CA TYR A 42 22.04 23.87 -0.67
C TYR A 42 22.35 25.28 -1.21
N TYR A 43 22.06 25.53 -2.49
CA TYR A 43 22.46 26.78 -3.14
C TYR A 43 21.48 27.95 -2.95
N LEU A 44 20.17 27.67 -2.88
CA LEU A 44 19.16 28.71 -2.81
C LEU A 44 18.69 29.01 -1.38
N LEU A 45 18.68 28.02 -0.49
CA LEU A 45 18.18 28.20 0.87
C LEU A 45 19.30 28.30 1.90
N GLY A 46 20.56 28.08 1.49
CA GLY A 46 21.73 28.24 2.34
C GLY A 46 21.88 27.19 3.44
N PHE A 47 21.18 26.07 3.32
CA PHE A 47 21.34 24.95 4.24
C PHE A 47 22.69 24.25 4.04
N SER A 48 23.31 23.81 5.12
CA SER A 48 24.49 22.94 5.03
C SER A 48 24.12 21.54 4.47
N LEU A 49 25.08 20.89 3.86
CA LEU A 49 24.86 19.55 3.31
C LEU A 49 24.43 18.55 4.39
N SER A 50 24.94 18.67 5.61
CA SER A 50 24.54 17.81 6.74
C SER A 50 23.08 18.01 7.14
N GLU A 51 22.59 19.24 7.20
CA GLU A 51 21.17 19.51 7.49
C GLU A 51 20.25 18.91 6.42
N ILE A 52 20.61 19.06 5.15
CA ILE A 52 19.86 18.50 4.02
C ILE A 52 19.82 16.96 4.10
N LEU A 53 20.97 16.33 4.35
CA LEU A 53 21.05 14.87 4.43
C LEU A 53 20.26 14.31 5.63
N TRP A 54 20.31 14.98 6.79
CA TRP A 54 19.50 14.57 7.95
C TRP A 54 18.01 14.76 7.71
N ALA A 55 17.59 15.89 7.13
CA ALA A 55 16.21 16.14 6.78
C ALA A 55 15.70 15.10 5.75
N TYR A 56 16.51 14.79 4.74
CA TYR A 56 16.22 13.78 3.74
C TYR A 56 16.09 12.38 4.35
N LEU A 57 17.02 11.99 5.21
CA LEU A 57 16.97 10.71 5.92
C LEU A 57 15.72 10.61 6.78
N LEU A 58 15.40 11.65 7.54
CA LEU A 58 14.19 11.69 8.36
C LEU A 58 12.93 11.57 7.52
N MET A 59 12.85 12.29 6.41
CA MET A 59 11.73 12.23 5.47
C MET A 59 11.54 10.80 4.93
N ILE A 60 12.62 10.15 4.49
CA ILE A 60 12.56 8.78 3.97
C ILE A 60 12.12 7.80 5.07
N VAL A 61 12.73 7.87 6.25
CA VAL A 61 12.40 6.96 7.35
C VAL A 61 10.93 7.12 7.75
N VAL A 62 10.47 8.35 7.99
CA VAL A 62 9.08 8.59 8.40
C VAL A 62 8.10 8.23 7.28
N GLY A 63 8.34 8.73 6.07
CA GLY A 63 7.45 8.47 4.93
C GLY A 63 7.37 6.99 4.56
N SER A 64 8.49 6.29 4.55
CA SER A 64 8.51 4.84 4.27
C SER A 64 7.77 4.03 5.33
N ASN A 65 7.94 4.37 6.61
CA ASN A 65 7.22 3.67 7.68
C ASN A 65 5.70 3.91 7.58
N ILE A 66 5.26 5.15 7.38
CA ILE A 66 3.84 5.45 7.18
C ILE A 66 3.30 4.64 5.99
N PHE A 67 3.99 4.68 4.86
CA PHE A 67 3.57 3.97 3.64
C PHE A 67 3.53 2.45 3.82
N ILE A 68 4.59 1.85 4.39
CA ILE A 68 4.67 0.41 4.62
C ILE A 68 3.56 -0.04 5.58
N TYR A 69 3.41 0.61 6.74
CA TYR A 69 2.38 0.21 7.69
C TYR A 69 0.96 0.42 7.15
N THR A 70 0.75 1.43 6.32
CA THR A 70 -0.53 1.62 5.64
C THR A 70 -0.90 0.42 4.77
N LEU A 71 0.07 -0.18 4.08
CA LEU A 71 -0.16 -1.33 3.18
C LEU A 71 -0.15 -2.68 3.89
N VAL A 72 0.88 -2.94 4.72
CA VAL A 72 1.03 -4.28 5.32
C VAL A 72 -0.05 -4.60 6.34
N THR A 73 -0.53 -3.60 7.08
CA THR A 73 -1.59 -3.79 8.08
C THR A 73 -2.96 -4.07 7.48
N THR A 74 -3.15 -3.79 6.19
CA THR A 74 -4.42 -4.10 5.52
C THR A 74 -4.49 -5.52 4.95
N HIS A 75 -3.38 -6.26 4.93
CA HIS A 75 -3.32 -7.62 4.40
C HIS A 75 -2.66 -8.64 5.32
N PHE A 76 -1.56 -8.27 5.98
CA PHE A 76 -0.72 -9.22 6.70
C PHE A 76 -0.92 -9.12 8.21
N THR A 77 -2.08 -9.57 8.68
CA THR A 77 -2.44 -9.58 10.10
C THR A 77 -2.99 -10.95 10.51
N MET A 78 -3.19 -11.15 11.80
CA MET A 78 -3.76 -12.39 12.34
C MET A 78 -5.23 -12.59 11.96
N GLU A 79 -5.91 -11.52 11.61
CA GLU A 79 -7.34 -11.50 11.30
C GLU A 79 -7.63 -11.76 9.83
N THR A 80 -6.69 -11.46 8.93
CA THR A 80 -6.80 -11.73 7.49
C THR A 80 -6.50 -13.19 7.18
N GLU A 81 -7.15 -13.72 6.16
CA GLU A 81 -7.00 -15.10 5.74
C GLU A 81 -6.26 -15.17 4.38
N PHE A 82 -5.65 -16.32 4.13
CA PHE A 82 -4.90 -16.56 2.89
C PHE A 82 -5.40 -17.87 2.27
N PRO A 83 -6.63 -17.85 1.67
CA PRO A 83 -7.20 -19.03 1.09
C PRO A 83 -6.36 -19.53 -0.09
N THR A 84 -6.20 -20.85 -0.15
CA THR A 84 -5.49 -21.52 -1.25
C THR A 84 -6.47 -22.01 -2.30
N ALA A 85 -6.09 -21.86 -3.57
CA ALA A 85 -6.85 -22.39 -4.66
C ALA A 85 -6.82 -23.92 -4.67
N ASN A 86 -7.90 -24.56 -5.17
CA ASN A 86 -7.95 -25.98 -5.39
C ASN A 86 -7.03 -26.41 -6.55
N ALA A 87 -6.96 -27.72 -6.84
CA ALA A 87 -6.13 -28.26 -7.92
C ALA A 87 -6.50 -27.72 -9.34
N LYS A 88 -7.67 -27.11 -9.49
CA LYS A 88 -8.11 -26.47 -10.73
C LYS A 88 -7.80 -24.99 -10.79
N GLY A 89 -7.20 -24.42 -9.72
CA GLY A 89 -6.92 -22.98 -9.61
C GLY A 89 -8.13 -22.13 -9.18
N GLU A 90 -9.21 -22.76 -8.70
CA GLU A 90 -10.44 -22.08 -8.27
C GLU A 90 -10.42 -21.84 -6.75
N LEU A 91 -10.95 -20.70 -6.32
CA LEU A 91 -11.22 -20.41 -4.91
C LEU A 91 -12.70 -20.75 -4.60
N PRO A 92 -12.99 -21.36 -3.43
CA PRO A 92 -14.35 -21.77 -3.06
C PRO A 92 -15.23 -20.61 -2.55
N TYR A 93 -14.85 -19.36 -2.85
CA TYR A 93 -15.47 -18.14 -2.34
C TYR A 93 -15.95 -17.26 -3.48
N SER A 94 -17.01 -16.48 -3.26
CA SER A 94 -17.37 -15.41 -4.16
C SER A 94 -16.29 -14.32 -4.16
N PHE A 95 -16.22 -13.52 -5.23
CA PHE A 95 -15.25 -12.40 -5.30
C PHE A 95 -15.37 -11.48 -4.08
N ALA A 96 -16.59 -11.08 -3.72
CA ALA A 96 -16.81 -10.16 -2.60
C ALA A 96 -16.39 -10.77 -1.26
N GLU A 97 -16.75 -12.02 -1.00
CA GLU A 97 -16.37 -12.75 0.21
C GLU A 97 -14.85 -12.86 0.33
N HIS A 98 -14.19 -13.27 -0.76
CA HIS A 98 -12.74 -13.38 -0.81
C HIS A 98 -12.07 -12.03 -0.50
N GLN A 99 -12.50 -10.91 -1.12
CA GLN A 99 -11.90 -9.61 -0.88
C GLN A 99 -12.05 -9.15 0.59
N LEU A 100 -13.19 -9.40 1.21
CA LEU A 100 -13.43 -9.08 2.62
C LEU A 100 -12.57 -9.94 3.57
N MET A 101 -12.36 -11.20 3.21
CA MET A 101 -11.59 -12.16 4.00
C MET A 101 -10.09 -11.85 4.01
N VAL A 102 -9.53 -11.42 2.85
CA VAL A 102 -8.09 -11.17 2.67
C VAL A 102 -7.68 -9.73 2.98
N SER A 103 -8.62 -8.85 3.28
CA SER A 103 -8.36 -7.45 3.58
C SER A 103 -8.82 -7.08 4.98
N MET A 104 -8.29 -5.97 5.47
CA MET A 104 -8.66 -5.39 6.76
C MET A 104 -8.71 -3.87 6.66
N ASP A 105 -9.71 -3.29 7.30
CA ASP A 105 -9.87 -1.86 7.44
C ASP A 105 -9.38 -1.38 8.83
N TYR A 106 -8.92 -0.13 8.89
CA TYR A 106 -8.66 0.53 10.16
C TYR A 106 -9.18 1.97 10.15
N HIS A 107 -10.05 2.29 11.11
CA HIS A 107 -10.75 3.58 11.16
C HIS A 107 -11.40 4.00 9.81
N PRO A 108 -12.12 3.11 9.10
CA PRO A 108 -12.50 3.32 7.69
C PRO A 108 -13.45 4.49 7.44
N THR A 109 -14.19 4.94 8.46
CA THR A 109 -15.12 6.09 8.36
C THR A 109 -14.54 7.39 8.94
N ASN A 110 -13.31 7.37 9.44
CA ASN A 110 -12.68 8.53 10.04
C ASN A 110 -12.08 9.43 8.95
N PRO A 111 -12.52 10.69 8.81
CA PRO A 111 -12.06 11.58 7.73
C PRO A 111 -10.58 11.95 7.87
N VAL A 112 -10.06 12.05 9.09
CA VAL A 112 -8.63 12.35 9.33
C VAL A 112 -7.78 11.17 8.90
N ALA A 113 -8.16 9.95 9.27
CA ALA A 113 -7.48 8.74 8.82
C ALA A 113 -7.52 8.62 7.29
N SER A 114 -8.68 8.85 6.67
CA SER A 114 -8.83 8.79 5.21
C SER A 114 -7.96 9.83 4.49
N PHE A 115 -7.81 11.02 5.06
CA PHE A 115 -6.91 12.04 4.52
C PHE A 115 -5.44 11.63 4.64
N LEU A 116 -5.01 11.21 5.84
CA LEU A 116 -3.62 10.85 6.12
C LEU A 116 -3.14 9.62 5.35
N PHE A 117 -4.02 8.64 5.17
CA PHE A 117 -3.70 7.36 4.50
C PHE A 117 -4.21 7.28 3.06
N GLY A 118 -4.67 8.41 2.49
CA GLY A 118 -5.15 8.45 1.12
C GLY A 118 -6.30 7.46 0.83
N GLY A 119 -7.14 7.16 1.83
CA GLY A 119 -8.26 6.22 1.73
C GLY A 119 -7.88 4.74 1.85
N PHE A 120 -6.59 4.38 1.93
CA PHE A 120 -6.15 2.97 2.10
C PHE A 120 -6.60 2.34 3.42
N ASN A 121 -6.98 3.14 4.40
CA ASN A 121 -7.60 2.69 5.63
C ASN A 121 -8.99 2.05 5.45
N SER A 122 -9.64 2.28 4.30
CA SER A 122 -10.88 1.63 3.86
C SER A 122 -10.57 0.61 2.76
N HIS A 123 -9.75 -0.38 3.08
CA HIS A 123 -9.10 -1.25 2.11
C HIS A 123 -10.06 -2.23 1.43
N ALA A 124 -11.06 -2.71 2.17
CA ALA A 124 -12.14 -3.53 1.61
C ALA A 124 -12.90 -2.77 0.51
N ALA A 125 -13.18 -1.49 0.70
CA ALA A 125 -13.80 -0.66 -0.33
C ALA A 125 -12.89 -0.48 -1.55
N HIS A 126 -11.58 -0.33 -1.35
CA HIS A 126 -10.60 -0.26 -2.42
C HIS A 126 -10.59 -1.54 -3.27
N HIS A 127 -10.61 -2.71 -2.64
CA HIS A 127 -10.62 -3.99 -3.35
C HIS A 127 -11.92 -4.28 -4.09
N LEU A 128 -13.06 -3.96 -3.48
CA LEU A 128 -14.38 -4.19 -4.10
C LEU A 128 -14.69 -3.21 -5.22
N PHE A 129 -14.19 -1.97 -5.10
CA PHE A 129 -14.51 -0.88 -6.02
C PHE A 129 -13.26 -0.08 -6.42
N PRO A 130 -12.27 -0.70 -7.09
CA PRO A 130 -10.97 -0.08 -7.39
C PRO A 130 -11.06 1.17 -8.29
N ASN A 131 -12.17 1.32 -9.03
CA ASN A 131 -12.42 2.44 -9.92
C ASN A 131 -13.07 3.66 -9.23
N LEU A 132 -13.46 3.53 -7.96
CA LEU A 132 -14.03 4.66 -7.23
C LEU A 132 -12.91 5.55 -6.67
N PRO A 133 -13.08 6.87 -6.66
CA PRO A 133 -12.18 7.77 -5.95
C PRO A 133 -12.10 7.42 -4.45
N HIS A 134 -10.91 7.43 -3.89
CA HIS A 134 -10.67 7.11 -2.47
C HIS A 134 -11.47 7.99 -1.49
N THR A 135 -11.83 9.21 -1.90
CA THR A 135 -12.67 10.14 -1.12
C THR A 135 -14.09 9.62 -0.88
N ILE A 136 -14.53 8.64 -1.66
CA ILE A 136 -15.87 8.02 -1.54
C ILE A 136 -15.85 6.80 -0.61
N TYR A 137 -14.72 6.16 -0.40
CA TYR A 137 -14.62 4.95 0.41
C TYR A 137 -15.25 5.06 1.81
N PRO A 138 -15.05 6.14 2.58
CA PRO A 138 -15.70 6.28 3.88
C PRO A 138 -17.24 6.26 3.83
N LYS A 139 -17.84 6.65 2.69
CA LYS A 139 -19.28 6.65 2.47
C LYS A 139 -19.81 5.27 2.04
N VAL A 140 -19.00 4.53 1.30
CA VAL A 140 -19.36 3.19 0.80
C VAL A 140 -19.13 2.11 1.87
N THR A 141 -18.15 2.28 2.74
CA THR A 141 -17.79 1.30 3.77
C THR A 141 -18.98 0.89 4.66
N PRO A 142 -19.84 1.79 5.18
CA PRO A 142 -21.01 1.37 5.97
C PRO A 142 -21.96 0.47 5.18
N ILE A 143 -22.11 0.69 3.88
CA ILE A 143 -22.93 -0.14 2.99
C ILE A 143 -22.28 -1.53 2.83
N ILE A 144 -20.96 -1.58 2.67
CA ILE A 144 -20.22 -2.85 2.59
C ILE A 144 -20.41 -3.65 3.88
N VAL A 145 -20.26 -3.01 5.02
CA VAL A 145 -20.45 -3.65 6.35
C VAL A 145 -21.86 -4.22 6.49
N ASP A 146 -22.88 -3.43 6.19
CA ASP A 146 -24.29 -3.89 6.23
C ASP A 146 -24.49 -5.13 5.32
N LYS A 147 -23.99 -5.09 4.09
CA LYS A 147 -24.10 -6.22 3.17
C LYS A 147 -23.31 -7.43 3.63
N ALA A 148 -22.09 -7.23 4.13
CA ALA A 148 -21.29 -8.33 4.68
C ALA A 148 -22.04 -9.06 5.82
N LEU A 149 -22.64 -8.32 6.74
CA LEU A 149 -23.46 -8.88 7.81
C LEU A 149 -24.68 -9.64 7.28
N ASN A 150 -25.40 -9.09 6.31
CA ASN A 150 -26.59 -9.72 5.73
C ASN A 150 -26.28 -11.05 4.98
N TYR A 151 -25.06 -11.16 4.41
CA TYR A 151 -24.59 -12.37 3.73
C TYR A 151 -23.78 -13.29 4.66
N ASN A 152 -23.63 -12.92 5.93
CA ASN A 152 -22.79 -13.64 6.91
C ASN A 152 -21.31 -13.74 6.45
N TYR A 153 -20.82 -12.73 5.75
CA TYR A 153 -19.41 -12.62 5.37
C TYR A 153 -18.60 -11.98 6.49
N LYS A 154 -17.38 -12.47 6.67
CA LYS A 154 -16.45 -11.89 7.61
C LYS A 154 -15.97 -10.52 7.12
N TYR A 155 -16.08 -9.49 7.97
CA TYR A 155 -15.50 -8.19 7.72
C TYR A 155 -14.48 -7.87 8.81
N ASN A 156 -13.23 -7.63 8.41
CA ASN A 156 -12.12 -7.38 9.33
C ASN A 156 -11.91 -5.89 9.53
N VAL A 157 -11.98 -5.44 10.77
CA VAL A 157 -11.71 -4.05 11.15
C VAL A 157 -11.01 -3.97 12.50
N LEU A 158 -9.97 -3.13 12.58
CA LEU A 158 -9.22 -2.86 13.82
C LEU A 158 -8.97 -1.35 13.96
N THR A 159 -8.41 -0.96 15.10
CA THR A 159 -7.73 0.34 15.18
C THR A 159 -6.34 0.22 14.56
N LEU A 160 -5.75 1.33 14.09
CA LEU A 160 -4.42 1.31 13.48
C LEU A 160 -3.37 0.63 14.38
N TRP A 161 -3.36 0.96 15.67
CA TRP A 161 -2.39 0.38 16.62
C TRP A 161 -2.59 -1.12 16.83
N HIS A 162 -3.84 -1.58 16.88
CA HIS A 162 -4.12 -3.01 16.93
C HIS A 162 -3.77 -3.72 15.63
N ALA A 163 -3.94 -3.08 14.49
CA ALA A 163 -3.55 -3.61 13.18
C ALA A 163 -2.02 -3.77 13.09
N ILE A 164 -1.25 -2.76 13.53
CA ILE A 164 0.22 -2.85 13.60
C ILE A 164 0.65 -3.97 14.56
N ALA A 165 0.07 -4.02 15.76
CA ALA A 165 0.39 -5.09 16.72
C ALA A 165 0.02 -6.48 16.20
N SER A 166 -1.10 -6.61 15.48
CA SER A 166 -1.52 -7.85 14.83
C SER A 166 -0.57 -8.26 13.72
N HIS A 167 -0.09 -7.30 12.92
CA HIS A 167 0.93 -7.54 11.90
C HIS A 167 2.21 -8.13 12.52
N PHE A 168 2.74 -7.54 13.58
CA PHE A 168 3.94 -8.08 14.23
C PHE A 168 3.69 -9.47 14.84
N ARG A 169 2.51 -9.74 15.39
CA ARG A 169 2.15 -11.10 15.85
C ARG A 169 2.10 -12.09 14.69
N TYR A 170 1.57 -11.66 13.54
CA TYR A 170 1.54 -12.46 12.32
C TYR A 170 2.96 -12.81 11.84
N LEU A 171 3.85 -11.82 11.76
CA LEU A 171 5.26 -12.05 11.40
C LEU A 171 5.95 -13.03 12.36
N LYS A 172 5.74 -12.87 13.67
CA LYS A 172 6.27 -13.80 14.68
C LYS A 172 5.74 -15.24 14.52
N LYS A 173 4.54 -15.41 14.01
CA LYS A 173 3.96 -16.73 13.73
C LYS A 173 4.60 -17.41 12.51
N LEU A 174 5.08 -16.60 11.54
CA LEU A 174 5.70 -17.11 10.31
C LEU A 174 7.18 -17.46 10.46
N GLY A 175 7.89 -16.90 11.39
CA GLY A 175 9.35 -17.07 11.58
C GLY A 175 9.79 -17.13 12.97
#